data_da523990fc0a571f27c4fd2acd297225
#
_entry.id   da523990fc0a571f27c4fd2acd297225
#
_cell.length_a   1.000
_cell.length_b   1.000
_cell.length_c   1.000
_cell.angle_alpha   90.00
_cell.angle_beta   90.00
_cell.angle_gamma   90.00
#
_symmetry.space_group_name_H-M   'P 1'
#
loop_
_entity.id
_entity.type
_entity.pdbx_description
1 polymer ?
#
loop_
_entity_poly.entity_id
_entity_poly.type
_entity_poly.pdbx_seq_one_letter_code
_entity_poly.pdbx_strand_id
1 'polypeptide(L)'
;MVKEGQVRIPSGCAISGIFSKNGRRMAGDDIIKSIAVMHDRSNGLGGGFAGYGIYPEYRDLYAFHIFYDSLDAKTACEKFLDLHFDVVNLSKIPTRKVASITDEPLIWRYFVTPLPTKLADSQLEEREFVARSVMKINTQISGAYVFSSGKNMGVFKAVGFPEDVGAFYRLEEYEGYCWTAHGRYPTNTPGWWGGAHPFAMLDYSIVHNGEISSYDANRRYIEMFGYKCCLLTDTEVITYMIDFLNRRKGLSLKETAEVIAAPFWSTIDQMPEKDKKRLTYLRETFPGLLITGPFSILLGFEGGMMALNDRLKLRSMVAAERGDMVYVASEEAAIRVIAPELDKIWSPAGGEPVIVTLNGGELNAN
;
A
#
# COMPACT_ATOMS: atom_id res chain seq x y z
N MET A 1 -14.94 32.23 -23.22
CA MET A 1 -15.86 31.09 -23.08
C MET A 1 -15.08 29.83 -23.48
N VAL A 2 -14.94 28.89 -22.57
CA VAL A 2 -14.34 27.57 -22.86
C VAL A 2 -15.38 26.78 -23.67
N LYS A 3 -15.00 26.24 -24.82
CA LYS A 3 -15.95 25.46 -25.64
C LYS A 3 -16.28 24.14 -24.92
N GLU A 4 -17.57 23.76 -24.95
CA GLU A 4 -18.04 22.47 -24.46
C GLU A 4 -17.18 21.33 -25.04
N GLY A 5 -16.69 20.44 -24.21
CA GLY A 5 -15.76 19.35 -24.58
C GLY A 5 -14.26 19.70 -24.56
N GLN A 6 -13.87 20.95 -24.27
CA GLN A 6 -12.45 21.35 -24.16
C GLN A 6 -11.89 21.28 -22.74
N VAL A 7 -12.73 21.18 -21.72
CA VAL A 7 -12.30 20.97 -20.33
C VAL A 7 -12.65 19.56 -19.92
N ARG A 8 -11.67 18.70 -19.90
CA ARG A 8 -11.77 17.45 -19.15
C ARG A 8 -11.52 17.79 -17.69
N ILE A 9 -12.52 17.62 -16.84
CA ILE A 9 -12.33 17.66 -15.39
C ILE A 9 -11.73 16.31 -15.03
N PRO A 10 -10.47 16.25 -14.53
CA PRO A 10 -9.88 15.00 -14.09
C PRO A 10 -10.76 14.41 -12.98
N SER A 11 -10.96 13.12 -12.97
CA SER A 11 -11.77 12.46 -11.96
C SER A 11 -11.29 11.05 -11.68
N GLY A 12 -10.93 10.79 -10.45
CA GLY A 12 -10.52 9.49 -9.95
C GLY A 12 -9.02 9.36 -9.75
N CYS A 13 -8.62 8.46 -8.83
CA CYS A 13 -7.23 8.16 -8.58
C CYS A 13 -6.59 7.37 -9.72
N ALA A 14 -5.26 7.32 -9.73
CA ALA A 14 -4.46 6.45 -10.59
C ALA A 14 -3.61 5.50 -9.74
N ILE A 15 -3.48 4.25 -10.16
CA ILE A 15 -2.56 3.27 -9.58
C ILE A 15 -1.69 2.65 -10.68
N SER A 16 -0.44 2.35 -10.33
CA SER A 16 0.48 1.60 -11.17
C SER A 16 1.37 0.70 -10.32
N GLY A 17 1.76 -0.45 -10.86
CA GLY A 17 2.67 -1.40 -10.22
C GLY A 17 3.55 -2.12 -11.23
N ILE A 18 4.79 -2.37 -10.83
CA ILE A 18 5.81 -3.11 -11.59
C ILE A 18 6.42 -4.15 -10.68
N PHE A 19 6.53 -5.39 -11.15
CA PHE A 19 7.11 -6.49 -10.39
C PHE A 19 8.00 -7.37 -11.27
N SER A 20 9.21 -7.70 -10.76
CA SER A 20 10.11 -8.66 -11.40
C SER A 20 10.01 -10.03 -10.71
N LYS A 21 9.57 -11.05 -11.45
CA LYS A 21 9.43 -12.44 -10.93
C LYS A 21 10.75 -13.07 -10.51
N ASN A 22 11.87 -12.65 -11.12
CA ASN A 22 13.22 -13.14 -10.78
C ASN A 22 13.94 -12.29 -9.73
N GLY A 23 13.28 -11.25 -9.16
CA GLY A 23 13.90 -10.38 -8.18
C GLY A 23 14.91 -9.37 -8.76
N ARG A 24 14.91 -9.13 -10.08
CA ARG A 24 15.72 -8.09 -10.71
C ARG A 24 15.31 -6.74 -10.15
N ARG A 25 16.28 -6.01 -9.60
CA ARG A 25 16.05 -4.68 -9.05
C ARG A 25 16.05 -3.64 -10.17
N MET A 26 15.12 -2.72 -10.14
CA MET A 26 14.90 -1.67 -11.12
C MET A 26 14.86 -0.32 -10.40
N ALA A 27 15.43 0.70 -11.03
CA ALA A 27 15.32 2.07 -10.54
C ALA A 27 13.87 2.57 -10.55
N GLY A 28 13.57 3.59 -9.73
CA GLY A 28 12.22 4.15 -9.64
C GLY A 28 11.78 4.97 -10.87
N ASP A 29 12.63 5.13 -11.90
CA ASP A 29 12.29 5.90 -13.10
C ASP A 29 11.06 5.38 -13.83
N ASP A 30 10.98 4.06 -14.00
CA ASP A 30 9.91 3.45 -14.79
C ASP A 30 8.56 3.56 -14.09
N ILE A 31 8.51 3.40 -12.76
CA ILE A 31 7.25 3.59 -12.04
C ILE A 31 6.81 5.06 -12.04
N ILE A 32 7.76 6.01 -12.00
CA ILE A 32 7.47 7.45 -12.14
C ILE A 32 6.89 7.72 -13.53
N LYS A 33 7.53 7.24 -14.60
CA LYS A 33 7.05 7.41 -15.99
C LYS A 33 5.66 6.80 -16.17
N SER A 34 5.43 5.61 -15.62
CA SER A 34 4.15 4.92 -15.70
C SER A 34 3.02 5.73 -15.06
N ILE A 35 3.20 6.20 -13.83
CA ILE A 35 2.15 6.95 -13.14
C ILE A 35 1.94 8.35 -13.74
N ALA A 36 2.98 8.98 -14.27
CA ALA A 36 2.92 10.31 -14.88
C ALA A 36 2.02 10.37 -16.13
N VAL A 37 1.89 9.28 -16.90
CA VAL A 37 0.96 9.20 -18.03
C VAL A 37 -0.49 9.42 -17.60
N MET A 38 -0.79 9.11 -16.34
CA MET A 38 -2.12 9.27 -15.75
C MET A 38 -2.27 10.57 -14.94
N HIS A 39 -1.44 11.59 -15.21
CA HIS A 39 -1.44 12.90 -14.52
C HIS A 39 -2.85 13.48 -14.38
N ASP A 40 -3.63 13.48 -15.46
CA ASP A 40 -4.98 14.04 -15.51
C ASP A 40 -6.00 13.31 -14.61
N ARG A 41 -5.63 12.16 -14.03
CA ARG A 41 -6.45 11.45 -13.03
C ARG A 41 -6.18 11.94 -11.60
N SER A 42 -5.10 12.67 -11.37
CA SER A 42 -4.73 13.26 -10.09
C SER A 42 -5.06 14.75 -10.06
N ASN A 43 -5.22 15.31 -8.87
CA ASN A 43 -5.37 16.76 -8.68
C ASN A 43 -4.24 17.39 -7.84
N GLY A 44 -3.15 16.65 -7.63
CA GLY A 44 -1.99 17.12 -6.87
C GLY A 44 -2.19 17.16 -5.34
N LEU A 45 -3.32 16.67 -4.82
CA LEU A 45 -3.57 16.62 -3.36
C LEU A 45 -3.03 15.34 -2.70
N GLY A 46 -2.08 14.69 -3.35
CA GLY A 46 -1.32 13.57 -2.82
C GLY A 46 -0.82 12.63 -3.90
N GLY A 47 0.39 12.15 -3.71
CA GLY A 47 1.03 11.13 -4.53
C GLY A 47 1.99 10.31 -3.70
N GLY A 48 2.38 9.14 -4.20
CA GLY A 48 3.43 8.38 -3.54
C GLY A 48 3.66 7.00 -4.12
N PHE A 49 4.63 6.35 -3.53
CA PHE A 49 5.24 5.12 -4.01
C PHE A 49 5.56 4.19 -2.85
N ALA A 50 5.57 2.88 -3.12
CA ALA A 50 6.24 1.91 -2.27
C ALA A 50 7.22 1.10 -3.10
N GLY A 51 8.43 0.88 -2.57
CA GLY A 51 9.48 0.08 -3.17
C GLY A 51 9.87 -1.08 -2.27
N TYR A 52 10.10 -2.25 -2.85
CA TYR A 52 10.53 -3.47 -2.17
C TYR A 52 11.88 -3.93 -2.69
N GLY A 53 12.77 -4.38 -1.79
CA GLY A 53 14.15 -4.71 -2.12
C GLY A 53 15.08 -3.50 -2.11
N ILE A 54 14.62 -2.35 -1.61
CA ILE A 54 15.33 -1.07 -1.70
C ILE A 54 16.39 -0.84 -0.62
N TYR A 55 16.43 -1.69 0.41
CA TYR A 55 17.40 -1.61 1.51
C TYR A 55 18.12 -2.94 1.74
N PRO A 56 18.86 -3.46 0.76
CA PRO A 56 19.48 -4.80 0.85
C PRO A 56 20.49 -4.94 1.99
N GLU A 57 21.17 -3.86 2.39
CA GLU A 57 22.11 -3.85 3.51
C GLU A 57 21.41 -3.94 4.88
N TYR A 58 20.14 -3.54 4.95
CA TYR A 58 19.31 -3.55 6.16
C TYR A 58 18.08 -4.46 6.00
N ARG A 59 18.16 -5.49 5.12
CA ARG A 59 17.01 -6.31 4.75
C ARG A 59 16.33 -7.03 5.92
N ASP A 60 17.07 -7.30 6.99
CA ASP A 60 16.56 -8.01 8.16
C ASP A 60 16.03 -7.07 9.25
N LEU A 61 16.18 -5.76 9.06
CA LEU A 61 15.73 -4.71 9.98
C LEU A 61 14.42 -4.08 9.50
N TYR A 62 13.61 -3.63 10.44
CA TYR A 62 12.44 -2.82 10.13
C TYR A 62 12.86 -1.41 9.73
N ALA A 63 12.46 -0.96 8.55
CA ALA A 63 12.71 0.38 8.04
C ALA A 63 11.53 1.29 8.40
N PHE A 64 11.63 2.01 9.51
CA PHE A 64 10.62 3.00 9.88
C PHE A 64 10.87 4.31 9.15
N HIS A 65 9.94 4.72 8.29
CA HIS A 65 9.88 6.08 7.78
C HIS A 65 8.89 6.87 8.62
N ILE A 66 9.33 8.01 9.14
CA ILE A 66 8.55 8.79 10.10
C ILE A 66 8.50 10.24 9.66
N PHE A 67 7.29 10.81 9.63
CA PHE A 67 7.07 12.24 9.56
C PHE A 67 7.04 12.84 10.97
N TYR A 68 7.63 14.02 11.12
CA TYR A 68 7.53 14.81 12.34
C TYR A 68 7.12 16.23 12.03
N ASP A 69 6.13 16.74 12.75
CA ASP A 69 5.69 18.13 12.64
C ASP A 69 6.66 19.11 13.33
N SER A 70 7.48 18.61 14.26
CA SER A 70 8.42 19.40 15.03
C SER A 70 9.61 18.59 15.55
N LEU A 71 10.65 19.28 16.01
CA LEU A 71 11.79 18.66 16.69
C LEU A 71 11.38 18.04 18.05
N ASP A 72 10.39 18.61 18.72
CA ASP A 72 9.87 18.05 19.98
C ASP A 72 9.17 16.72 19.75
N ALA A 73 8.35 16.62 18.70
CA ALA A 73 7.72 15.36 18.28
C ALA A 73 8.78 14.30 17.93
N LYS A 74 9.83 14.70 17.20
CA LYS A 74 10.97 13.84 16.89
C LYS A 74 11.64 13.32 18.16
N THR A 75 11.98 14.22 19.09
CA THR A 75 12.63 13.87 20.37
C THR A 75 11.76 12.92 21.19
N ALA A 76 10.45 13.15 21.25
CA ALA A 76 9.52 12.27 21.97
C ALA A 76 9.45 10.87 21.34
N CYS A 77 9.42 10.81 20.00
CA CYS A 77 9.40 9.55 19.27
C CYS A 77 10.73 8.79 19.41
N GLU A 78 11.88 9.47 19.32
CA GLU A 78 13.18 8.83 19.50
C GLU A 78 13.34 8.24 20.90
N LYS A 79 12.87 8.92 21.95
CA LYS A 79 12.81 8.33 23.31
C LYS A 79 11.95 7.05 23.36
N PHE A 80 10.86 7.01 22.62
CA PHE A 80 10.04 5.79 22.53
C PHE A 80 10.81 4.69 21.79
N LEU A 81 11.49 5.01 20.67
CA LEU A 81 12.28 4.05 19.92
C LEU A 81 13.41 3.47 20.79
N ASP A 82 14.19 4.31 21.47
CA ASP A 82 15.29 3.90 22.37
C ASP A 82 14.83 2.96 23.52
N LEU A 83 13.58 3.12 23.98
CA LEU A 83 13.01 2.29 25.03
C LEU A 83 12.54 0.91 24.54
N HIS A 84 12.26 0.74 23.24
CA HIS A 84 11.60 -0.45 22.70
C HIS A 84 12.40 -1.16 21.62
N PHE A 85 13.34 -0.46 20.98
CA PHE A 85 14.10 -0.95 19.83
C PHE A 85 15.59 -0.67 19.97
N ASP A 86 16.39 -1.52 19.35
CA ASP A 86 17.78 -1.21 19.00
C ASP A 86 17.77 -0.45 17.67
N VAL A 87 18.25 0.80 17.67
CA VAL A 87 18.33 1.65 16.50
C VAL A 87 19.70 1.48 15.85
N VAL A 88 19.79 0.61 14.86
CA VAL A 88 21.06 0.26 14.18
C VAL A 88 21.57 1.41 13.32
N ASN A 89 20.67 2.11 12.62
CA ASN A 89 20.99 3.27 11.78
C ASN A 89 19.82 4.23 11.73
N LEU A 90 20.12 5.52 11.61
CA LEU A 90 19.13 6.56 11.41
C LEU A 90 19.65 7.66 10.47
N SER A 91 18.79 8.20 9.62
CA SER A 91 19.14 9.29 8.71
C SER A 91 17.91 10.05 8.25
N LYS A 92 18.10 11.30 7.82
CA LYS A 92 17.07 11.95 7.00
C LYS A 92 16.89 11.16 5.71
N ILE A 93 15.65 10.99 5.24
CA ILE A 93 15.42 10.48 3.90
C ILE A 93 15.92 11.53 2.90
N PRO A 94 16.76 11.14 1.93
CA PRO A 94 17.26 12.11 0.93
C PRO A 94 16.12 12.68 0.10
N THR A 95 16.08 14.00 0.01
CA THR A 95 15.11 14.75 -0.80
C THR A 95 15.81 15.80 -1.67
N ARG A 96 15.11 16.29 -2.69
CA ARG A 96 15.50 17.47 -3.45
C ARG A 96 14.36 18.47 -3.47
N LYS A 97 14.68 19.75 -3.66
CA LYS A 97 13.64 20.79 -3.77
C LYS A 97 12.86 20.63 -5.08
N VAL A 98 11.53 20.52 -4.96
CA VAL A 98 10.57 20.55 -6.06
C VAL A 98 9.58 21.68 -5.75
N ALA A 99 9.35 22.59 -6.70
CA ALA A 99 8.59 23.82 -6.44
C ALA A 99 7.11 23.57 -6.07
N SER A 100 6.53 22.47 -6.55
CA SER A 100 5.14 22.05 -6.28
C SER A 100 4.96 21.34 -4.93
N ILE A 101 6.04 20.91 -4.28
CA ILE A 101 6.00 20.23 -2.98
C ILE A 101 6.23 21.27 -1.88
N THR A 102 5.23 21.49 -1.05
CA THR A 102 5.24 22.49 0.02
C THR A 102 4.93 21.87 1.38
N ASP A 103 5.13 22.65 2.45
CA ASP A 103 4.81 22.26 3.82
C ASP A 103 5.46 20.92 4.24
N GLU A 104 6.73 20.76 3.85
CA GLU A 104 7.51 19.56 4.10
C GLU A 104 7.70 19.33 5.62
N PRO A 105 7.23 18.18 6.17
CA PRO A 105 7.55 17.78 7.54
C PRO A 105 9.01 17.38 7.67
N LEU A 106 9.49 17.14 8.88
CA LEU A 106 10.78 16.48 9.07
C LEU A 106 10.63 15.01 8.71
N ILE A 107 11.43 14.52 7.74
CA ILE A 107 11.31 13.16 7.19
C ILE A 107 12.55 12.35 7.57
N TRP A 108 12.36 11.33 8.41
CA TRP A 108 13.45 10.51 8.92
C TRP A 108 13.19 9.03 8.67
N ARG A 109 14.30 8.30 8.53
CA ARG A 109 14.32 6.84 8.41
C ARG A 109 15.16 6.26 9.54
N TYR A 110 14.63 5.19 10.16
CA TYR A 110 15.29 4.42 11.21
C TYR A 110 15.28 2.95 10.82
N PHE A 111 16.45 2.30 10.93
CA PHE A 111 16.55 0.86 10.80
C PHE A 111 16.62 0.27 12.20
N VAL A 112 15.61 -0.51 12.57
CA VAL A 112 15.41 -0.93 13.96
C VAL A 112 15.13 -2.42 14.07
N THR A 113 15.45 -2.99 15.24
CA THR A 113 14.98 -4.31 15.68
C THR A 113 14.45 -4.21 17.10
N PRO A 114 13.40 -4.96 17.48
CA PRO A 114 12.91 -4.95 18.87
C PRO A 114 14.00 -5.31 19.88
N LEU A 115 14.07 -4.59 21.00
CA LEU A 115 14.95 -4.99 22.10
C LEU A 115 14.50 -6.36 22.64
N PRO A 116 15.40 -7.36 22.74
CA PRO A 116 15.03 -8.72 23.17
C PRO A 116 14.29 -8.76 24.52
N THR A 117 14.69 -7.91 25.48
CA THR A 117 14.04 -7.79 26.78
C THR A 117 12.61 -7.28 26.67
N LYS A 118 12.37 -6.25 25.83
CA LYS A 118 11.04 -5.67 25.64
C LYS A 118 10.12 -6.61 24.87
N LEU A 119 10.65 -7.33 23.89
CA LEU A 119 9.91 -8.35 23.16
C LEU A 119 9.50 -9.48 24.13
N ALA A 120 10.41 -10.00 24.92
CA ALA A 120 10.13 -11.05 25.91
C ALA A 120 9.09 -10.60 26.95
N ASP A 121 9.27 -9.39 27.54
CA ASP A 121 8.33 -8.82 28.51
C ASP A 121 6.91 -8.67 27.94
N SER A 122 6.80 -8.40 26.64
CA SER A 122 5.50 -8.21 25.98
C SER A 122 4.71 -9.50 25.77
N GLN A 123 5.36 -10.65 25.76
CA GLN A 123 4.80 -11.96 25.39
C GLN A 123 4.15 -11.99 23.99
N LEU A 124 4.56 -11.08 23.12
CA LEU A 124 4.06 -10.99 21.75
C LEU A 124 5.05 -11.61 20.77
N GLU A 125 4.52 -12.04 19.64
CA GLU A 125 5.33 -12.34 18.47
C GLU A 125 5.95 -11.04 17.92
N GLU A 126 7.16 -11.10 17.33
CA GLU A 126 7.95 -9.94 16.91
C GLU A 126 7.15 -8.97 16.02
N ARG A 127 6.48 -9.49 14.98
CA ARG A 127 5.70 -8.65 14.05
C ARG A 127 4.51 -7.97 14.74
N GLU A 128 3.87 -8.66 15.69
CA GLU A 128 2.78 -8.07 16.49
C GLU A 128 3.29 -6.98 17.43
N PHE A 129 4.46 -7.18 18.03
CA PHE A 129 5.11 -6.15 18.87
C PHE A 129 5.41 -4.88 18.07
N VAL A 130 5.98 -5.04 16.85
CA VAL A 130 6.29 -3.93 15.97
C VAL A 130 5.01 -3.22 15.52
N ALA A 131 4.00 -3.96 15.07
CA ALA A 131 2.72 -3.40 14.63
C ALA A 131 2.05 -2.58 15.74
N ARG A 132 2.02 -3.09 16.98
CA ARG A 132 1.49 -2.36 18.15
C ARG A 132 2.32 -1.13 18.48
N SER A 133 3.63 -1.20 18.34
CA SER A 133 4.53 -0.06 18.57
C SER A 133 4.29 1.05 17.56
N VAL A 134 4.13 0.72 16.27
CA VAL A 134 3.75 1.68 15.22
C VAL A 134 2.42 2.35 15.55
N MET A 135 1.40 1.57 15.94
CA MET A 135 0.09 2.14 16.32
C MET A 135 0.20 3.06 17.55
N LYS A 136 1.03 2.70 18.55
CA LYS A 136 1.26 3.56 19.72
C LYS A 136 1.91 4.89 19.33
N ILE A 137 2.95 4.86 18.48
CA ILE A 137 3.58 6.09 17.98
C ILE A 137 2.52 6.95 17.30
N ASN A 138 1.78 6.39 16.33
CA ASN A 138 0.82 7.13 15.52
C ASN A 138 -0.40 7.67 16.30
N THR A 139 -0.70 7.12 17.47
CA THR A 139 -1.88 7.54 18.26
C THR A 139 -1.55 8.26 19.56
N GLN A 140 -0.33 8.14 20.08
CA GLN A 140 0.03 8.65 21.39
C GLN A 140 1.15 9.70 21.38
N ILE A 141 1.92 9.80 20.29
CA ILE A 141 2.98 10.79 20.15
C ILE A 141 2.51 11.84 19.14
N SER A 142 2.00 12.96 19.67
CA SER A 142 1.51 14.05 18.84
C SER A 142 2.61 14.56 17.90
N GLY A 143 2.27 14.71 16.61
CA GLY A 143 3.19 15.21 15.58
C GLY A 143 4.20 14.19 15.08
N ALA A 144 4.12 12.91 15.49
CA ALA A 144 4.91 11.82 14.93
C ALA A 144 4.02 10.83 14.19
N TYR A 145 4.39 10.47 12.96
CA TYR A 145 3.62 9.53 12.14
C TYR A 145 4.54 8.58 11.37
N VAL A 146 4.52 7.29 11.78
CA VAL A 146 5.20 6.20 11.07
C VAL A 146 4.35 5.82 9.86
N PHE A 147 4.86 6.07 8.66
CA PHE A 147 4.15 5.79 7.41
C PHE A 147 4.74 4.62 6.61
N SER A 148 5.84 4.05 7.06
CA SER A 148 6.45 2.80 6.56
C SER A 148 7.10 2.08 7.72
N SER A 149 6.98 0.74 7.79
CA SER A 149 7.49 -0.04 8.92
C SER A 149 7.86 -1.48 8.56
N GLY A 150 7.99 -1.81 7.29
CA GLY A 150 8.37 -3.15 6.83
C GLY A 150 9.87 -3.37 6.73
N LYS A 151 10.28 -4.62 6.47
CA LYS A 151 11.67 -5.01 6.21
C LYS A 151 11.99 -4.87 4.73
N ASN A 152 13.19 -4.33 4.41
CA ASN A 152 13.68 -4.16 3.03
C ASN A 152 12.69 -3.47 2.08
N MET A 153 11.88 -2.56 2.62
CA MET A 153 10.90 -1.80 1.86
C MET A 153 10.78 -0.38 2.39
N GLY A 154 10.20 0.51 1.60
CA GLY A 154 9.90 1.87 2.03
C GLY A 154 8.76 2.48 1.26
N VAL A 155 7.97 3.28 1.96
CA VAL A 155 6.93 4.15 1.40
C VAL A 155 7.49 5.56 1.25
N PHE A 156 7.15 6.23 0.15
CA PHE A 156 7.51 7.61 -0.17
C PHE A 156 6.24 8.33 -0.59
N LYS A 157 5.80 9.33 0.16
CA LYS A 157 4.54 10.02 -0.12
C LYS A 157 4.57 11.48 0.31
N ALA A 158 3.81 12.31 -0.40
CA ALA A 158 3.69 13.75 -0.13
C ALA A 158 2.39 14.31 -0.70
N VAL A 159 2.08 15.56 -0.38
CA VAL A 159 1.11 16.37 -1.13
C VAL A 159 1.80 16.84 -2.39
N GLY A 160 1.26 16.47 -3.55
CA GLY A 160 1.82 16.78 -4.89
C GLY A 160 1.35 15.77 -5.92
N PHE A 161 1.63 16.04 -7.19
CA PHE A 161 1.49 15.05 -8.24
C PHE A 161 2.51 13.92 -8.06
N PRO A 162 2.19 12.68 -8.44
CA PRO A 162 3.09 11.55 -8.17
C PRO A 162 4.47 11.71 -8.81
N GLU A 163 4.59 12.24 -10.02
CA GLU A 163 5.88 12.50 -10.66
C GLU A 163 6.74 13.50 -9.89
N ASP A 164 6.14 14.52 -9.31
CA ASP A 164 6.82 15.50 -8.46
C ASP A 164 7.28 14.88 -7.15
N VAL A 165 6.43 13.99 -6.56
CA VAL A 165 6.78 13.22 -5.36
C VAL A 165 7.95 12.27 -5.64
N GLY A 166 7.93 11.59 -6.79
CA GLY A 166 9.05 10.73 -7.22
C GLY A 166 10.35 11.51 -7.36
N ALA A 167 10.30 12.68 -8.00
CA ALA A 167 11.45 13.59 -8.13
C ALA A 167 11.92 14.12 -6.77
N PHE A 168 10.99 14.50 -5.89
CA PHE A 168 11.30 15.00 -4.54
C PHE A 168 12.10 13.98 -3.73
N TYR A 169 11.69 12.72 -3.71
CA TYR A 169 12.36 11.64 -2.98
C TYR A 169 13.54 11.01 -3.74
N ARG A 170 13.88 11.50 -4.93
CA ARG A 170 15.00 11.00 -5.73
C ARG A 170 14.87 9.50 -6.01
N LEU A 171 13.66 9.05 -6.38
CA LEU A 171 13.38 7.61 -6.49
C LEU A 171 14.18 6.92 -7.58
N GLU A 172 14.72 7.66 -8.54
CA GLU A 172 15.67 7.15 -9.54
C GLU A 172 16.98 6.60 -8.93
N GLU A 173 17.29 6.95 -7.67
CA GLU A 173 18.47 6.47 -6.95
C GLU A 173 18.20 5.20 -6.12
N TYR A 174 16.93 4.80 -6.00
CA TYR A 174 16.56 3.55 -5.33
C TYR A 174 16.30 2.46 -6.36
N GLU A 175 16.74 1.25 -6.04
CA GLU A 175 16.45 0.06 -6.83
C GLU A 175 15.62 -0.93 -6.05
N GLY A 176 14.52 -1.42 -6.64
CA GLY A 176 13.61 -2.40 -6.04
C GLY A 176 13.12 -3.42 -7.06
N TYR A 177 12.77 -4.62 -6.60
CA TYR A 177 12.16 -5.65 -7.45
C TYR A 177 10.65 -5.49 -7.63
N CYS A 178 10.03 -4.68 -6.78
CA CYS A 178 8.63 -4.30 -6.87
C CYS A 178 8.47 -2.82 -6.57
N TRP A 179 7.66 -2.15 -7.38
CA TRP A 179 7.25 -0.77 -7.17
C TRP A 179 5.74 -0.65 -7.33
N THR A 180 5.11 0.10 -6.43
CA THR A 180 3.71 0.55 -6.58
C THR A 180 3.64 2.07 -6.51
N ALA A 181 2.69 2.66 -7.23
CA ALA A 181 2.51 4.12 -7.29
C ALA A 181 1.05 4.52 -7.24
N HIS A 182 0.80 5.72 -6.74
CA HIS A 182 -0.53 6.29 -6.62
C HIS A 182 -0.52 7.79 -6.94
N GLY A 183 -1.50 8.22 -7.77
CA GLY A 183 -1.89 9.60 -7.95
C GLY A 183 -3.27 9.83 -7.33
N ARG A 184 -3.35 10.71 -6.35
CA ARG A 184 -4.56 10.91 -5.53
C ARG A 184 -5.51 11.90 -6.15
N TYR A 185 -6.80 11.60 -6.06
CA TYR A 185 -7.91 12.53 -6.27
C TYR A 185 -8.88 12.39 -5.09
N PRO A 186 -8.63 13.04 -3.94
CA PRO A 186 -9.51 12.93 -2.78
C PRO A 186 -10.83 13.64 -3.04
N THR A 187 -11.92 13.02 -2.62
CA THR A 187 -13.26 13.57 -2.71
C THR A 187 -13.73 14.15 -1.37
N ASN A 188 -13.39 13.51 -0.25
CA ASN A 188 -13.94 13.81 1.07
C ASN A 188 -12.88 14.10 2.14
N THR A 189 -11.58 14.02 1.81
CA THR A 189 -10.50 14.23 2.79
C THR A 189 -9.55 15.32 2.32
N PRO A 190 -9.04 16.19 3.23
CA PRO A 190 -8.09 17.22 2.87
C PRO A 190 -6.78 16.62 2.35
N GLY A 191 -6.07 17.39 1.52
CA GLY A 191 -4.70 17.06 1.13
C GLY A 191 -3.76 17.31 2.31
N TRP A 192 -3.10 16.27 2.82
CA TRP A 192 -2.04 16.34 3.81
C TRP A 192 -1.08 15.17 3.65
N TRP A 193 0.16 15.32 4.12
CA TRP A 193 1.22 14.34 3.86
C TRP A 193 0.89 12.93 4.32
N GLY A 194 0.38 12.76 5.54
CA GLY A 194 0.01 11.46 6.07
C GLY A 194 -1.17 10.81 5.35
N GLY A 195 -2.09 11.61 4.78
CA GLY A 195 -3.25 11.14 4.03
C GLY A 195 -2.96 10.76 2.58
N ALA A 196 -1.74 11.02 2.05
CA ALA A 196 -1.33 10.50 0.75
C ALA A 196 -1.10 8.98 0.80
N HIS A 197 -1.28 8.31 -0.35
CA HIS A 197 -0.97 6.88 -0.49
C HIS A 197 0.50 6.67 -0.86
N PRO A 198 1.07 5.48 -0.64
CA PRO A 198 0.49 4.26 -0.05
C PRO A 198 0.24 4.35 1.45
N PHE A 199 -0.67 3.49 1.95
CA PHE A 199 -0.76 3.16 3.38
C PHE A 199 -0.06 1.84 3.64
N ALA A 200 0.67 1.75 4.77
CA ALA A 200 1.44 0.55 5.08
C ALA A 200 1.26 0.10 6.53
N MET A 201 1.34 -1.21 6.73
CA MET A 201 1.49 -1.87 8.02
C MET A 201 2.48 -3.01 7.85
N LEU A 202 3.62 -2.94 8.53
CA LEU A 202 4.73 -3.87 8.31
C LEU A 202 5.07 -3.96 6.81
N ASP A 203 5.16 -5.17 6.27
CA ASP A 203 5.54 -5.39 4.87
C ASP A 203 4.39 -5.19 3.86
N TYR A 204 3.17 -4.92 4.32
CA TYR A 204 2.04 -4.64 3.45
C TYR A 204 1.98 -3.15 3.13
N SER A 205 1.89 -2.80 1.85
CA SER A 205 1.58 -1.45 1.39
C SER A 205 0.47 -1.46 0.36
N ILE A 206 -0.49 -0.54 0.48
CA ILE A 206 -1.66 -0.49 -0.39
C ILE A 206 -1.77 0.85 -1.06
N VAL A 207 -1.97 0.82 -2.38
CA VAL A 207 -2.50 1.93 -3.17
C VAL A 207 -3.91 1.59 -3.63
N HIS A 208 -4.80 2.58 -3.60
CA HIS A 208 -6.23 2.37 -3.81
C HIS A 208 -6.80 3.43 -4.76
N ASN A 209 -7.47 2.97 -5.81
CA ASN A 209 -8.30 3.79 -6.69
C ASN A 209 -9.76 3.42 -6.47
N GLY A 210 -10.47 4.24 -5.75
CA GLY A 210 -11.88 4.02 -5.44
C GLY A 210 -12.34 4.75 -4.20
N GLU A 211 -13.53 4.39 -3.77
CA GLU A 211 -14.14 4.85 -2.53
C GLU A 211 -15.11 3.78 -2.04
N ILE A 212 -14.88 3.25 -0.84
CA ILE A 212 -15.68 2.16 -0.31
C ILE A 212 -16.86 2.69 0.50
N SER A 213 -18.06 2.27 0.15
CA SER A 213 -19.29 2.65 0.89
C SER A 213 -19.41 1.95 2.24
N SER A 214 -18.68 0.85 2.45
CA SER A 214 -18.65 0.10 3.71
C SER A 214 -17.62 0.61 4.73
N TYR A 215 -16.97 1.76 4.48
CA TYR A 215 -15.86 2.31 5.29
C TYR A 215 -16.13 2.25 6.80
N ASP A 216 -17.23 2.83 7.27
CA ASP A 216 -17.48 2.92 8.72
C ASP A 216 -17.75 1.54 9.35
N ALA A 217 -18.42 0.65 8.62
CA ALA A 217 -18.66 -0.72 9.08
C ALA A 217 -17.35 -1.51 9.17
N ASN A 218 -16.50 -1.43 8.13
CA ASN A 218 -15.20 -2.10 8.11
C ASN A 218 -14.28 -1.53 9.21
N ARG A 219 -14.23 -0.20 9.37
CA ARG A 219 -13.46 0.47 10.42
C ARG A 219 -13.85 -0.02 11.80
N ARG A 220 -15.12 0.02 12.14
CA ARG A 220 -15.63 -0.43 13.46
C ARG A 220 -15.31 -1.90 13.70
N TYR A 221 -15.45 -2.74 12.68
CA TYR A 221 -15.13 -4.15 12.79
C TYR A 221 -13.65 -4.36 13.10
N ILE A 222 -12.72 -3.73 12.36
CA ILE A 222 -11.30 -3.93 12.57
C ILE A 222 -10.78 -3.32 13.88
N GLU A 223 -11.40 -2.22 14.35
CA GLU A 223 -11.09 -1.59 15.63
C GLU A 223 -11.42 -2.51 16.83
N MET A 224 -12.38 -3.43 16.71
CA MET A 224 -12.67 -4.44 17.74
C MET A 224 -11.48 -5.38 17.99
N PHE A 225 -10.59 -5.52 17.04
CA PHE A 225 -9.38 -6.34 17.12
C PHE A 225 -8.12 -5.54 17.52
N GLY A 226 -8.31 -4.31 18.00
CA GLY A 226 -7.24 -3.47 18.56
C GLY A 226 -6.48 -2.62 17.55
N TYR A 227 -6.91 -2.58 16.28
CA TYR A 227 -6.42 -1.59 15.34
C TYR A 227 -6.96 -0.20 15.68
N LYS A 228 -6.23 0.84 15.29
CA LYS A 228 -6.61 2.24 15.52
C LYS A 228 -6.55 2.98 14.19
N CYS A 229 -7.72 3.26 13.64
CA CYS A 229 -7.87 4.00 12.38
C CYS A 229 -7.92 5.50 12.70
N CYS A 230 -6.80 6.19 12.55
CA CYS A 230 -6.66 7.60 12.94
C CYS A 230 -6.53 8.57 11.74
N LEU A 231 -6.43 8.05 10.52
CA LEU A 231 -6.17 8.87 9.33
C LEU A 231 -7.45 9.19 8.54
N LEU A 232 -8.59 8.67 8.98
CA LEU A 232 -9.92 8.92 8.41
C LEU A 232 -10.01 8.61 6.90
N THR A 233 -9.30 7.58 6.46
CA THR A 233 -9.29 7.12 5.07
C THR A 233 -9.62 5.64 4.99
N ASP A 234 -10.35 5.27 3.96
CA ASP A 234 -10.72 3.89 3.66
C ASP A 234 -9.52 2.99 3.36
N THR A 235 -8.47 3.54 2.76
CA THR A 235 -7.26 2.78 2.43
C THR A 235 -6.48 2.36 3.68
N GLU A 236 -6.45 3.17 4.73
CA GLU A 236 -5.92 2.75 6.04
C GLU A 236 -6.67 1.51 6.56
N VAL A 237 -7.99 1.55 6.49
CA VAL A 237 -8.85 0.45 6.95
C VAL A 237 -8.58 -0.81 6.13
N ILE A 238 -8.52 -0.71 4.79
CA ILE A 238 -8.19 -1.84 3.90
C ILE A 238 -6.83 -2.45 4.27
N THR A 239 -5.82 -1.61 4.55
CA THR A 239 -4.48 -2.06 4.94
C THR A 239 -4.54 -2.90 6.22
N TYR A 240 -5.26 -2.44 7.23
CA TYR A 240 -5.43 -3.18 8.49
C TYR A 240 -6.29 -4.44 8.33
N MET A 241 -7.28 -4.42 7.45
CA MET A 241 -8.07 -5.63 7.13
C MET A 241 -7.21 -6.73 6.52
N ILE A 242 -6.31 -6.38 5.60
CA ILE A 242 -5.39 -7.35 4.98
C ILE A 242 -4.38 -7.88 6.01
N ASP A 243 -3.77 -7.02 6.81
CA ASP A 243 -2.89 -7.44 7.90
C ASP A 243 -3.60 -8.38 8.88
N PHE A 244 -4.84 -8.06 9.23
CA PHE A 244 -5.65 -8.91 10.11
C PHE A 244 -5.95 -10.27 9.49
N LEU A 245 -6.43 -10.31 8.25
CA LEU A 245 -6.81 -11.57 7.58
C LEU A 245 -5.60 -12.44 7.29
N ASN A 246 -4.55 -11.87 6.73
CA ASN A 246 -3.37 -12.63 6.34
C ASN A 246 -2.46 -12.93 7.55
N ARG A 247 -1.91 -11.92 8.23
CA ARG A 247 -0.93 -12.12 9.31
C ARG A 247 -1.55 -12.70 10.58
N ARG A 248 -2.68 -12.13 11.08
CA ARG A 248 -3.26 -12.57 12.36
C ARG A 248 -4.18 -13.77 12.25
N LYS A 249 -4.84 -13.98 11.09
CA LYS A 249 -5.77 -15.10 10.87
C LYS A 249 -5.18 -16.21 10.01
N GLY A 250 -4.03 -16.00 9.40
CA GLY A 250 -3.33 -17.00 8.59
C GLY A 250 -4.01 -17.34 7.27
N LEU A 251 -4.93 -16.47 6.77
CA LEU A 251 -5.55 -16.68 5.47
C LEU A 251 -4.55 -16.40 4.36
N SER A 252 -4.55 -17.20 3.31
CA SER A 252 -3.81 -16.91 2.10
C SER A 252 -4.29 -15.59 1.46
N LEU A 253 -3.48 -14.98 0.61
CA LEU A 253 -3.89 -13.77 -0.13
C LEU A 253 -5.11 -14.02 -1.02
N LYS A 254 -5.25 -15.24 -1.57
CA LYS A 254 -6.44 -15.63 -2.32
C LYS A 254 -7.68 -15.63 -1.44
N GLU A 255 -7.62 -16.26 -0.28
CA GLU A 255 -8.73 -16.28 0.68
C GLU A 255 -9.03 -14.87 1.22
N THR A 256 -7.99 -14.04 1.45
CA THR A 256 -8.14 -12.64 1.82
C THR A 256 -8.94 -11.87 0.73
N ALA A 257 -8.60 -12.06 -0.55
CA ALA A 257 -9.36 -11.48 -1.66
C ALA A 257 -10.82 -11.98 -1.69
N GLU A 258 -11.04 -13.28 -1.44
CA GLU A 258 -12.37 -13.89 -1.37
C GLU A 258 -13.21 -13.42 -0.17
N VAL A 259 -12.59 -12.89 0.88
CA VAL A 259 -13.29 -12.21 1.98
C VAL A 259 -13.65 -10.78 1.59
N ILE A 260 -12.66 -9.97 1.17
CA ILE A 260 -12.85 -8.53 0.96
C ILE A 260 -13.64 -8.22 -0.32
N ALA A 261 -13.53 -9.06 -1.35
CA ALA A 261 -14.28 -8.98 -2.62
C ALA A 261 -15.21 -10.18 -2.82
N ALA A 262 -15.81 -10.69 -1.75
CA ALA A 262 -16.58 -11.93 -1.78
C ALA A 262 -17.64 -11.98 -2.90
N PRO A 263 -17.75 -13.08 -3.64
CA PRO A 263 -18.77 -13.28 -4.67
C PRO A 263 -20.19 -13.12 -4.10
N PHE A 264 -21.17 -12.85 -4.96
CA PHE A 264 -22.57 -12.82 -4.56
C PHE A 264 -23.06 -14.21 -4.10
N TRP A 265 -24.02 -14.24 -3.22
CA TRP A 265 -24.63 -15.51 -2.77
C TRP A 265 -25.16 -16.35 -3.92
N SER A 266 -25.83 -15.71 -4.89
CA SER A 266 -26.31 -16.38 -6.10
C SER A 266 -25.19 -17.02 -6.93
N THR A 267 -23.99 -16.46 -6.92
CA THR A 267 -22.80 -17.04 -7.57
C THR A 267 -22.28 -18.23 -6.76
N ILE A 268 -22.17 -18.06 -5.43
CA ILE A 268 -21.70 -19.12 -4.52
C ILE A 268 -22.63 -20.34 -4.59
N ASP A 269 -23.95 -20.11 -4.68
CA ASP A 269 -24.95 -21.20 -4.76
C ASP A 269 -24.82 -22.08 -6.01
N GLN A 270 -24.21 -21.55 -7.08
CA GLN A 270 -23.99 -22.27 -8.34
C GLN A 270 -22.61 -22.93 -8.42
N MET A 271 -21.74 -22.73 -7.41
CA MET A 271 -20.39 -23.32 -7.39
C MET A 271 -20.40 -24.79 -6.98
N PRO A 272 -19.33 -25.54 -7.32
CA PRO A 272 -19.13 -26.89 -6.77
C PRO A 272 -19.18 -26.88 -5.24
N GLU A 273 -19.72 -27.97 -4.67
CA GLU A 273 -20.04 -28.08 -3.23
C GLU A 273 -18.84 -27.72 -2.31
N LYS A 274 -17.63 -28.12 -2.72
CA LYS A 274 -16.39 -27.80 -1.97
C LYS A 274 -16.16 -26.29 -1.87
N ASP A 275 -16.25 -25.57 -3.00
CA ASP A 275 -16.03 -24.12 -3.06
C ASP A 275 -17.19 -23.38 -2.40
N LYS A 276 -18.42 -23.84 -2.61
CA LYS A 276 -19.60 -23.32 -1.94
C LYS A 276 -19.45 -23.34 -0.43
N LYS A 277 -19.09 -24.48 0.17
CA LYS A 277 -18.88 -24.62 1.62
C LYS A 277 -17.76 -23.69 2.11
N ARG A 278 -16.64 -23.64 1.41
CA ARG A 278 -15.49 -22.80 1.80
C ARG A 278 -15.84 -21.31 1.76
N LEU A 279 -16.42 -20.83 0.67
CA LEU A 279 -16.78 -19.43 0.52
C LEU A 279 -17.93 -19.01 1.47
N THR A 280 -18.90 -19.89 1.72
CA THR A 280 -19.94 -19.68 2.73
C THR A 280 -19.31 -19.48 4.10
N TYR A 281 -18.40 -20.39 4.50
CA TYR A 281 -17.68 -20.27 5.78
C TYR A 281 -16.92 -18.97 5.90
N LEU A 282 -16.16 -18.55 4.87
CA LEU A 282 -15.41 -17.28 4.89
C LEU A 282 -16.34 -16.07 5.04
N ARG A 283 -17.46 -16.04 4.31
CA ARG A 283 -18.44 -14.95 4.38
C ARG A 283 -19.18 -14.86 5.71
N GLU A 284 -19.47 -15.98 6.32
CA GLU A 284 -20.13 -16.04 7.64
C GLU A 284 -19.15 -15.72 8.78
N THR A 285 -17.88 -16.10 8.63
CA THR A 285 -16.83 -15.84 9.64
C THR A 285 -16.40 -14.38 9.65
N PHE A 286 -16.29 -13.73 8.48
CA PHE A 286 -15.76 -12.38 8.33
C PHE A 286 -16.75 -11.40 7.67
N PRO A 287 -18.02 -11.32 8.10
CA PRO A 287 -19.03 -10.53 7.42
C PRO A 287 -18.71 -9.02 7.40
N GLY A 288 -18.07 -8.51 8.46
CA GLY A 288 -17.69 -7.11 8.59
C GLY A 288 -16.46 -6.69 7.77
N LEU A 289 -15.81 -7.63 7.07
CA LEU A 289 -14.65 -7.36 6.22
C LEU A 289 -14.97 -7.40 4.72
N LEU A 290 -16.21 -7.66 4.33
CA LEU A 290 -16.65 -7.46 2.96
C LEU A 290 -16.59 -5.96 2.61
N ILE A 291 -15.90 -5.65 1.51
CA ILE A 291 -15.86 -4.29 0.97
C ILE A 291 -17.00 -4.11 -0.04
N THR A 292 -17.74 -3.03 0.11
CA THR A 292 -18.73 -2.58 -0.87
C THR A 292 -18.35 -1.21 -1.43
N GLY A 293 -18.77 -0.94 -2.67
CA GLY A 293 -18.36 0.24 -3.42
C GLY A 293 -17.27 -0.06 -4.44
N PRO A 294 -16.95 0.92 -5.29
CA PRO A 294 -15.93 0.76 -6.34
C PRO A 294 -14.52 0.80 -5.75
N PHE A 295 -13.71 -0.23 -5.99
CA PHE A 295 -12.30 -0.22 -5.65
C PHE A 295 -11.43 -0.98 -6.64
N SER A 296 -10.19 -0.54 -6.73
CA SER A 296 -9.09 -1.20 -7.38
C SER A 296 -7.85 -0.97 -6.52
N ILE A 297 -7.24 -2.03 -6.02
CA ILE A 297 -6.07 -1.96 -5.14
C ILE A 297 -4.87 -2.67 -5.73
N LEU A 298 -3.68 -2.14 -5.42
CA LEU A 298 -2.43 -2.87 -5.50
C LEU A 298 -1.87 -3.01 -4.09
N LEU A 299 -1.65 -4.23 -3.68
CA LEU A 299 -0.96 -4.60 -2.46
C LEU A 299 0.46 -5.01 -2.83
N GLY A 300 1.46 -4.29 -2.34
CA GLY A 300 2.83 -4.79 -2.26
C GLY A 300 3.03 -5.52 -0.94
N PHE A 301 3.82 -6.57 -0.97
CA PHE A 301 4.21 -7.33 0.21
C PHE A 301 5.61 -7.94 0.01
N GLU A 302 6.21 -8.45 1.08
CA GLU A 302 7.51 -9.10 0.98
C GLU A 302 7.48 -10.26 -0.03
N GLY A 303 8.30 -10.16 -1.08
CA GLY A 303 8.40 -11.16 -2.13
C GLY A 303 7.25 -11.19 -3.13
N GLY A 304 6.33 -10.21 -3.14
CA GLY A 304 5.24 -10.23 -4.11
C GLY A 304 4.40 -8.96 -4.26
N MET A 305 3.42 -9.08 -5.15
CA MET A 305 2.41 -8.05 -5.40
C MET A 305 1.06 -8.73 -5.69
N MET A 306 -0.03 -8.16 -5.19
CA MET A 306 -1.38 -8.56 -5.54
C MET A 306 -2.17 -7.36 -6.07
N ALA A 307 -2.88 -7.57 -7.17
CA ALA A 307 -3.87 -6.62 -7.70
C ALA A 307 -5.28 -7.21 -7.54
N LEU A 308 -6.24 -6.38 -7.14
CA LEU A 308 -7.62 -6.81 -6.94
C LEU A 308 -8.61 -5.69 -7.24
N ASN A 309 -9.65 -6.01 -7.99
CA ASN A 309 -10.81 -5.14 -8.19
C ASN A 309 -11.97 -5.53 -7.27
N ASP A 310 -12.88 -4.60 -7.05
CA ASP A 310 -14.19 -4.92 -6.49
C ASP A 310 -14.92 -6.01 -7.31
N ARG A 311 -15.82 -6.72 -6.66
CA ARG A 311 -16.53 -7.87 -7.24
C ARG A 311 -17.40 -7.54 -8.47
N LEU A 312 -17.70 -6.25 -8.72
CA LEU A 312 -18.45 -5.76 -9.88
C LEU A 312 -17.54 -5.15 -10.96
N LYS A 313 -16.25 -4.98 -10.64
CA LYS A 313 -15.27 -4.32 -11.51
C LYS A 313 -15.71 -2.91 -11.93
N LEU A 314 -16.05 -2.10 -10.94
CA LEU A 314 -16.48 -0.71 -11.14
C LEU A 314 -15.30 0.23 -11.46
N ARG A 315 -14.07 -0.18 -11.15
CA ARG A 315 -12.84 0.54 -11.51
C ARG A 315 -12.04 -0.20 -12.58
N SER A 316 -11.40 0.57 -13.45
CA SER A 316 -10.51 0.01 -14.47
C SER A 316 -9.22 -0.53 -13.86
N MET A 317 -8.76 -1.65 -14.38
CA MET A 317 -7.46 -2.24 -14.11
C MET A 317 -7.04 -3.07 -15.31
N VAL A 318 -5.79 -2.93 -15.72
CA VAL A 318 -5.14 -3.70 -16.76
C VAL A 318 -3.90 -4.35 -16.17
N ALA A 319 -3.70 -5.62 -16.45
CA ALA A 319 -2.49 -6.37 -16.11
C ALA A 319 -1.79 -6.80 -17.40
N ALA A 320 -0.46 -6.89 -17.35
CA ALA A 320 0.34 -7.31 -18.48
C ALA A 320 1.62 -8.03 -18.04
N GLU A 321 2.16 -8.86 -18.93
CA GLU A 321 3.43 -9.56 -18.75
C GLU A 321 4.37 -9.33 -19.92
N ARG A 322 5.66 -9.22 -19.63
CA ARG A 322 6.77 -9.27 -20.58
C ARG A 322 7.95 -9.98 -19.94
N GLY A 323 8.24 -11.20 -20.39
CA GLY A 323 9.28 -12.03 -19.80
C GLY A 323 9.05 -12.27 -18.30
N ASP A 324 10.00 -11.85 -17.48
CA ASP A 324 9.92 -11.93 -16.02
C ASP A 324 9.14 -10.77 -15.37
N MET A 325 8.76 -9.78 -16.15
CA MET A 325 8.10 -8.57 -15.66
C MET A 325 6.59 -8.69 -15.67
N VAL A 326 5.95 -8.22 -14.61
CA VAL A 326 4.51 -8.07 -14.48
C VAL A 326 4.18 -6.60 -14.20
N TYR A 327 3.21 -6.10 -14.92
CA TYR A 327 2.73 -4.72 -14.83
C TYR A 327 1.25 -4.70 -14.51
N VAL A 328 0.83 -3.78 -13.67
CA VAL A 328 -0.59 -3.52 -13.41
C VAL A 328 -0.79 -2.01 -13.37
N ALA A 329 -1.84 -1.51 -14.02
CA ALA A 329 -2.17 -0.07 -13.94
C ALA A 329 -3.67 0.17 -14.12
N SER A 330 -4.11 1.38 -13.77
CA SER A 330 -5.48 1.82 -14.07
C SER A 330 -5.74 1.92 -15.57
N GLU A 331 -4.71 2.19 -16.38
CA GLU A 331 -4.80 2.37 -17.83
C GLU A 331 -3.65 1.67 -18.56
N GLU A 332 -3.92 1.10 -19.73
CA GLU A 332 -2.91 0.43 -20.57
C GLU A 332 -1.78 1.38 -20.99
N ALA A 333 -2.07 2.64 -21.25
CA ALA A 333 -1.07 3.64 -21.64
C ALA A 333 0.06 3.76 -20.61
N ALA A 334 -0.24 3.62 -19.33
CA ALA A 334 0.74 3.65 -18.25
C ALA A 334 1.70 2.45 -18.27
N ILE A 335 1.27 1.32 -18.82
CA ILE A 335 2.11 0.15 -19.05
C ILE A 335 2.93 0.33 -20.34
N ARG A 336 2.28 0.74 -21.42
CA ARG A 336 2.90 0.87 -22.75
C ARG A 336 4.05 1.86 -22.78
N VAL A 337 4.04 2.92 -21.98
CA VAL A 337 5.13 3.91 -21.93
C VAL A 337 6.45 3.32 -21.43
N ILE A 338 6.39 2.26 -20.62
CA ILE A 338 7.57 1.59 -20.04
C ILE A 338 7.82 0.20 -20.63
N ALA A 339 6.82 -0.40 -21.23
CA ALA A 339 6.86 -1.71 -21.90
C ALA A 339 6.02 -1.66 -23.17
N PRO A 340 6.56 -1.09 -24.29
CA PRO A 340 5.81 -0.96 -25.55
C PRO A 340 5.36 -2.29 -26.14
N GLU A 341 6.19 -3.32 -26.00
CA GLU A 341 5.92 -4.70 -26.41
C GLU A 341 5.55 -5.54 -25.19
N LEU A 342 4.49 -6.33 -25.27
CA LEU A 342 3.96 -7.16 -24.22
C LEU A 342 3.70 -8.57 -24.74
N ASP A 343 4.03 -9.58 -23.94
CA ASP A 343 3.74 -10.98 -24.24
C ASP A 343 2.26 -11.29 -24.00
N LYS A 344 1.68 -10.66 -22.96
CA LYS A 344 0.29 -10.83 -22.57
C LYS A 344 -0.26 -9.54 -21.98
N ILE A 345 -1.51 -9.25 -22.29
CA ILE A 345 -2.29 -8.16 -21.68
C ILE A 345 -3.70 -8.65 -21.41
N TRP A 346 -4.25 -8.35 -20.24
CA TRP A 346 -5.61 -8.72 -19.88
C TRP A 346 -6.20 -7.75 -18.86
N SER A 347 -7.49 -7.83 -18.73
CA SER A 347 -8.24 -7.07 -17.73
C SER A 347 -8.81 -8.08 -16.72
N PRO A 348 -8.30 -8.16 -15.47
CA PRO A 348 -8.78 -9.11 -14.47
C PRO A 348 -10.29 -8.98 -14.24
N ALA A 349 -10.97 -10.07 -13.96
CA ALA A 349 -12.39 -10.05 -13.63
C ALA A 349 -12.64 -9.41 -12.24
N GLY A 350 -13.89 -9.03 -11.96
CA GLY A 350 -14.26 -8.51 -10.66
C GLY A 350 -14.07 -9.56 -9.56
N GLY A 351 -13.38 -9.20 -8.48
CA GLY A 351 -13.04 -10.11 -7.37
C GLY A 351 -11.96 -11.15 -7.68
N GLU A 352 -11.40 -11.15 -8.90
CA GLU A 352 -10.30 -12.04 -9.28
C GLU A 352 -8.95 -11.40 -8.95
N PRO A 353 -8.16 -11.96 -7.99
CA PRO A 353 -6.86 -11.41 -7.67
C PRO A 353 -5.80 -11.82 -8.70
N VAL A 354 -4.96 -10.87 -9.10
CA VAL A 354 -3.69 -11.13 -9.81
C VAL A 354 -2.60 -11.16 -8.75
N ILE A 355 -2.10 -12.34 -8.40
CA ILE A 355 -1.05 -12.54 -7.40
C ILE A 355 0.22 -12.97 -8.11
N VAL A 356 1.32 -12.25 -7.86
CA VAL A 356 2.65 -12.55 -8.40
C VAL A 356 3.67 -12.56 -7.27
N THR A 357 4.61 -13.52 -7.34
CA THR A 357 5.61 -13.73 -6.30
C THR A 357 6.98 -13.98 -6.92
N LEU A 358 8.03 -13.75 -6.14
CA LEU A 358 9.40 -14.12 -6.52
C LEU A 358 9.46 -15.63 -6.80
N ASN A 359 10.08 -15.98 -7.93
CA ASN A 359 10.31 -17.37 -8.37
C ASN A 359 9.04 -18.22 -8.58
N GLY A 360 7.87 -17.59 -8.74
CA GLY A 360 6.60 -18.29 -8.95
C GLY A 360 6.16 -19.13 -7.75
N GLY A 361 6.70 -18.87 -6.55
CA GLY A 361 6.34 -19.60 -5.33
C GLY A 361 4.89 -19.37 -4.95
N GLU A 362 4.17 -20.43 -4.57
CA GLU A 362 2.94 -20.29 -3.80
C GLU A 362 3.33 -19.74 -2.43
N LEU A 363 2.80 -18.58 -2.05
CA LEU A 363 2.92 -18.09 -0.68
C LEU A 363 2.03 -18.96 0.21
N ASN A 364 2.64 -19.96 0.83
CA ASN A 364 2.06 -20.54 2.03
C ASN A 364 2.15 -19.51 3.14
N ALA A 365 1.04 -19.15 3.73
CA ALA A 365 0.99 -18.38 4.96
C ALA A 365 1.78 -19.15 6.04
N ASN A 366 2.95 -18.61 6.42
CA ASN A 366 3.67 -19.02 7.63
C ASN A 366 3.36 -18.03 8.75
#